data_f1cd1bd057f96f5c8305cfc513d86fc1
#
_entry.id   f1cd1bd057f96f5c8305cfc513d86fc1
#
_cell.length_a   1.000
_cell.length_b   1.000
_cell.length_c   1.000
_cell.angle_alpha   90.00
_cell.angle_beta   90.00
_cell.angle_gamma   90.00
#
_symmetry.space_group_name_H-M   'P 1'
#
loop_
_entity.id
_entity.type
_entity.pdbx_description
1 polymer ?
#
loop_
_entity_poly.entity_id
_entity_poly.type
_entity_poly.pdbx_seq_one_letter_code
_entity_poly.pdbx_strand_id
1 'polypeptide(L)'
;MISQISRRSFCVAAGVSATLVALGGAGALTAQGAMLRPPGGQDERAFVAGCTHCGRCVSACHARAIGAASLADGLLEARTPVMRYNLGFCDFCGDCARVCPTGALRPFDVEAASAGDVDACCIGKARLSREICLAWTSSSCNLCYEECPYEAISLDGDGHPVVDEARCNGCGVCEYVCPVLSLRSYIGGTARAIAVVPVSPGEEEVGR
;
A
#
# COMPACT_ATOMS: atom_id res chain seq x y z
N MET A 1 -32.57 25.99 28.74
CA MET A 1 -31.69 26.31 29.90
C MET A 1 -30.24 26.03 29.45
N ILE A 2 -29.49 27.06 29.08
CA ILE A 2 -28.07 26.94 28.74
C ILE A 2 -27.31 26.98 30.06
N SER A 3 -26.79 25.83 30.50
CA SER A 3 -25.93 25.72 31.67
C SER A 3 -24.70 26.61 31.50
N GLN A 4 -24.49 27.60 32.34
CA GLN A 4 -23.29 28.44 32.32
C GLN A 4 -22.07 27.63 32.72
N ILE A 5 -21.20 27.34 31.75
CA ILE A 5 -19.92 26.65 32.00
C ILE A 5 -19.03 27.63 32.79
N SER A 6 -18.63 27.25 34.01
CA SER A 6 -17.76 28.08 34.82
C SER A 6 -16.34 28.13 34.20
N ARG A 7 -15.61 29.26 34.35
CA ARG A 7 -14.22 29.41 33.88
C ARG A 7 -13.30 28.29 34.37
N ARG A 8 -13.56 27.82 35.59
CA ARG A 8 -12.81 26.69 36.20
C ARG A 8 -13.09 25.37 35.52
N SER A 9 -14.34 25.07 35.18
CA SER A 9 -14.73 23.87 34.42
C SER A 9 -14.17 23.88 33.00
N PHE A 10 -14.12 25.05 32.36
CA PHE A 10 -13.51 25.22 31.06
C PHE A 10 -11.99 24.94 31.08
N CYS A 11 -11.25 25.50 32.05
CA CYS A 11 -9.81 25.26 32.18
C CYS A 11 -9.48 23.79 32.50
N VAL A 12 -10.29 23.11 33.33
CA VAL A 12 -10.11 21.68 33.62
C VAL A 12 -10.38 20.83 32.37
N ALA A 13 -11.48 21.11 31.66
CA ALA A 13 -11.80 20.40 30.43
C ALA A 13 -10.73 20.60 29.33
N ALA A 14 -10.24 21.83 29.16
CA ALA A 14 -9.17 22.15 28.22
C ALA A 14 -7.85 21.44 28.61
N GLY A 15 -7.51 21.40 29.90
CA GLY A 15 -6.32 20.69 30.41
C GLY A 15 -6.39 19.17 30.16
N VAL A 16 -7.53 18.55 30.48
CA VAL A 16 -7.78 17.12 30.25
C VAL A 16 -7.74 16.79 28.75
N SER A 17 -8.37 17.63 27.91
CA SER A 17 -8.33 17.42 26.45
C SER A 17 -6.93 17.57 25.89
N ALA A 18 -6.15 18.55 26.32
CA ALA A 18 -4.75 18.72 25.91
C ALA A 18 -3.88 17.53 26.33
N THR A 19 -4.09 16.99 27.54
CA THR A 19 -3.36 15.81 28.03
C THR A 19 -3.74 14.55 27.26
N LEU A 20 -5.02 14.34 26.94
CA LEU A 20 -5.49 13.22 26.12
C LEU A 20 -4.96 13.31 24.67
N VAL A 21 -4.90 14.51 24.09
CA VAL A 21 -4.30 14.73 22.77
C VAL A 21 -2.79 14.48 22.80
N ALA A 22 -2.09 14.93 23.85
CA ALA A 22 -0.65 14.70 24.00
C ALA A 22 -0.31 13.21 24.20
N LEU A 23 -1.11 12.47 24.98
CA LEU A 23 -0.86 11.04 25.26
C LEU A 23 -1.38 10.13 24.15
N GLY A 24 -2.55 10.44 23.57
CA GLY A 24 -3.15 9.65 22.48
C GLY A 24 -2.65 10.06 21.10
N GLY A 25 -2.39 11.35 20.87
CA GLY A 25 -1.92 11.88 19.61
C GLY A 25 -0.47 11.50 19.29
N ALA A 26 0.39 11.39 20.29
CA ALA A 26 1.77 10.92 20.06
C ALA A 26 1.80 9.46 19.56
N GLY A 27 0.95 8.58 20.09
CA GLY A 27 0.83 7.20 19.63
C GLY A 27 0.23 7.08 18.23
N ALA A 28 -0.74 7.92 17.89
CA ALA A 28 -1.36 7.93 16.57
C ALA A 28 -0.44 8.52 15.47
N LEU A 29 0.49 9.40 15.84
CA LEU A 29 1.47 9.97 14.92
C LEU A 29 2.67 9.04 14.65
N THR A 30 2.90 8.05 15.51
CA THR A 30 4.07 7.15 15.43
C THR A 30 3.73 5.73 14.93
N ALA A 31 2.45 5.38 14.77
CA ALA A 31 2.01 4.00 14.53
C ALA A 31 1.74 3.66 13.06
N GLN A 32 2.20 4.46 12.10
CA GLN A 32 1.89 4.20 10.70
C GLN A 32 3.09 3.61 9.98
N GLY A 33 2.98 2.32 9.64
CA GLY A 33 3.85 1.69 8.66
C GLY A 33 3.82 2.46 7.34
N ALA A 34 4.91 2.41 6.57
CA ALA A 34 4.97 3.04 5.26
C ALA A 34 3.77 2.63 4.41
N MET A 35 3.13 3.58 3.75
CA MET A 35 2.01 3.30 2.84
C MET A 35 2.52 2.90 1.47
N LEU A 36 1.77 2.03 0.80
CA LEU A 36 2.09 1.65 -0.57
C LEU A 36 1.72 2.80 -1.52
N ARG A 37 2.72 3.59 -1.91
CA ARG A 37 2.55 4.77 -2.76
C ARG A 37 2.55 4.44 -4.24
N PRO A 38 1.87 5.25 -5.09
CA PRO A 38 1.97 5.10 -6.55
C PRO A 38 3.42 5.25 -7.05
N PRO A 39 3.73 4.76 -8.27
CA PRO A 39 5.04 4.89 -8.87
C PRO A 39 5.60 6.32 -8.79
N GLY A 40 6.86 6.44 -8.39
CA GLY A 40 7.54 7.72 -8.18
C GLY A 40 7.28 8.39 -6.83
N GLY A 41 6.46 7.79 -5.96
CA GLY A 41 6.14 8.31 -4.61
C GLY A 41 6.76 7.54 -3.44
N GLN A 42 7.79 6.73 -3.67
CA GLN A 42 8.37 5.82 -2.66
C GLN A 42 9.17 6.55 -1.57
N ASP A 43 9.66 7.77 -1.84
CA ASP A 43 10.20 8.64 -0.80
C ASP A 43 9.04 9.29 -0.02
N GLU A 44 8.59 8.61 1.03
CA GLU A 44 7.41 8.99 1.82
C GLU A 44 7.48 10.43 2.35
N ARG A 45 8.66 10.87 2.81
CA ARG A 45 8.82 12.23 3.35
C ARG A 45 8.66 13.29 2.28
N ALA A 46 9.33 13.12 1.15
CA ALA A 46 9.22 14.03 0.01
C ALA A 46 7.82 14.01 -0.59
N PHE A 47 7.20 12.82 -0.66
CA PHE A 47 5.86 12.63 -1.17
C PHE A 47 4.82 13.37 -0.32
N VAL A 48 4.79 13.14 1.00
CA VAL A 48 3.83 13.79 1.91
C VAL A 48 4.02 15.30 1.94
N ALA A 49 5.28 15.78 1.92
CA ALA A 49 5.57 17.21 1.89
C ALA A 49 5.10 17.91 0.58
N GLY A 50 5.09 17.18 -0.54
CA GLY A 50 4.73 17.73 -1.85
C GLY A 50 3.27 17.48 -2.26
N CYS A 51 2.58 16.52 -1.65
CA CYS A 51 1.25 16.10 -2.07
C CYS A 51 0.17 17.11 -1.63
N THR A 52 -0.56 17.70 -2.60
CA THR A 52 -1.66 18.63 -2.34
C THR A 52 -3.04 17.95 -2.28
N HIS A 53 -3.11 16.64 -2.22
CA HIS A 53 -4.35 15.84 -2.17
C HIS A 53 -5.34 16.13 -3.31
N CYS A 54 -4.86 16.58 -4.47
CA CYS A 54 -5.70 17.04 -5.59
C CYS A 54 -6.44 15.92 -6.33
N GLY A 55 -6.07 14.63 -6.11
CA GLY A 55 -6.73 13.46 -6.69
C GLY A 55 -6.48 13.22 -8.19
N ARG A 56 -5.65 14.03 -8.88
CA ARG A 56 -5.40 13.88 -10.33
C ARG A 56 -4.81 12.52 -10.68
N CYS A 57 -3.87 12.00 -9.89
CA CYS A 57 -3.27 10.69 -10.10
C CYS A 57 -4.29 9.54 -9.97
N VAL A 58 -5.26 9.67 -9.03
CA VAL A 58 -6.36 8.72 -8.89
C VAL A 58 -7.23 8.70 -10.15
N SER A 59 -7.61 9.91 -10.64
CA SER A 59 -8.47 10.04 -11.83
C SER A 59 -7.76 9.64 -13.12
N ALA A 60 -6.44 9.81 -13.21
CA ALA A 60 -5.67 9.46 -14.41
C ALA A 60 -5.32 7.97 -14.50
N CYS A 61 -5.44 7.21 -13.39
CA CYS A 61 -5.12 5.80 -13.40
C CYS A 61 -6.19 5.00 -14.15
N HIS A 62 -5.91 4.61 -15.39
CA HIS A 62 -6.83 3.83 -16.22
C HIS A 62 -7.05 2.41 -15.66
N ALA A 63 -6.03 1.83 -15.02
CA ALA A 63 -6.10 0.52 -14.38
C ALA A 63 -6.80 0.54 -13.01
N ARG A 64 -7.20 1.72 -12.50
CA ARG A 64 -7.87 1.91 -11.20
C ARG A 64 -7.08 1.39 -9.99
N ALA A 65 -5.78 1.22 -10.12
CA ALA A 65 -4.93 0.72 -9.06
C ALA A 65 -4.67 1.74 -7.94
N ILE A 66 -5.03 3.02 -8.13
CA ILE A 66 -4.79 4.10 -7.16
C ILE A 66 -6.11 4.51 -6.51
N GLY A 67 -6.13 4.53 -5.18
CA GLY A 67 -7.23 5.06 -4.38
C GLY A 67 -6.76 6.17 -3.45
N ALA A 68 -7.69 6.77 -2.72
CA ALA A 68 -7.38 7.73 -1.66
C ALA A 68 -7.25 7.00 -0.32
N ALA A 69 -6.27 7.39 0.50
CA ALA A 69 -6.18 6.95 1.88
C ALA A 69 -7.38 7.46 2.69
N SER A 70 -7.87 6.64 3.59
CA SER A 70 -8.97 6.97 4.51
C SER A 70 -8.43 7.59 5.80
N LEU A 71 -9.31 8.10 6.64
CA LEU A 71 -8.93 8.56 7.99
C LEU A 71 -8.43 7.41 8.89
N ALA A 72 -8.84 6.18 8.61
CA ALA A 72 -8.37 5.00 9.32
C ALA A 72 -6.91 4.64 8.96
N ASP A 73 -6.46 5.01 7.76
CA ASP A 73 -5.09 4.82 7.30
C ASP A 73 -4.13 5.87 7.92
N GLY A 74 -4.66 6.97 8.52
CA GLY A 74 -3.93 8.02 9.20
C GLY A 74 -4.51 9.41 8.95
N LEU A 75 -4.38 10.28 9.94
CA LEU A 75 -4.94 11.65 9.85
C LEU A 75 -4.15 12.52 8.87
N LEU A 76 -2.83 12.43 8.86
CA LEU A 76 -1.95 13.22 7.99
C LEU A 76 -1.94 12.67 6.56
N GLU A 77 -2.12 11.37 6.41
CA GLU A 77 -2.14 10.65 5.14
C GLU A 77 -3.52 10.64 4.49
N ALA A 78 -4.56 11.04 5.22
CA ALA A 78 -5.93 11.06 4.72
C ALA A 78 -6.02 11.80 3.37
N ARG A 79 -6.68 11.16 2.38
CA ARG A 79 -6.83 11.63 1.00
C ARG A 79 -5.55 11.62 0.15
N THR A 80 -4.39 11.23 0.69
CA THR A 80 -3.22 10.97 -0.15
C THR A 80 -3.46 9.75 -1.04
N PRO A 81 -2.87 9.68 -2.25
CA PRO A 81 -2.98 8.50 -3.10
C PRO A 81 -2.20 7.32 -2.53
N VAL A 82 -2.85 6.16 -2.57
CA VAL A 82 -2.28 4.86 -2.16
C VAL A 82 -2.65 3.80 -3.19
N MET A 83 -1.83 2.76 -3.32
CA MET A 83 -2.18 1.63 -4.18
C MET A 83 -3.30 0.80 -3.56
N ARG A 84 -4.26 0.38 -4.38
CA ARG A 84 -5.44 -0.40 -4.00
C ARG A 84 -5.62 -1.57 -4.98
N TYR A 85 -4.85 -2.61 -4.79
CA TYR A 85 -4.83 -3.77 -5.68
C TYR A 85 -6.07 -4.68 -5.62
N ASN A 86 -7.04 -4.33 -4.79
CA ASN A 86 -8.38 -4.92 -4.87
C ASN A 86 -9.24 -4.36 -6.03
N LEU A 87 -8.85 -3.22 -6.61
CA LEU A 87 -9.58 -2.56 -7.69
C LEU A 87 -8.92 -2.73 -9.06
N GLY A 88 -7.61 -2.98 -9.08
CA GLY A 88 -6.80 -3.12 -10.29
C GLY A 88 -5.31 -3.27 -9.94
N PHE A 89 -4.45 -3.30 -10.93
CA PHE A 89 -3.00 -3.46 -10.78
C PHE A 89 -2.25 -2.40 -11.60
N CYS A 90 -0.97 -2.19 -11.33
CA CYS A 90 -0.16 -1.19 -12.02
C CYS A 90 0.56 -1.79 -13.22
N ASP A 91 0.44 -1.15 -14.38
CA ASP A 91 1.15 -1.46 -15.62
C ASP A 91 2.36 -0.54 -15.88
N PHE A 92 2.71 0.31 -14.92
CA PHE A 92 3.79 1.29 -14.99
C PHE A 92 3.68 2.31 -16.14
N CYS A 93 2.48 2.68 -16.59
CA CYS A 93 2.24 3.64 -17.68
C CYS A 93 2.74 5.08 -17.41
N GLY A 94 3.05 5.42 -16.16
CA GLY A 94 3.59 6.73 -15.77
C GLY A 94 2.58 7.89 -15.74
N ASP A 95 1.30 7.66 -16.07
CA ASP A 95 0.27 8.70 -16.11
C ASP A 95 0.10 9.44 -14.78
N CYS A 96 0.17 8.73 -13.67
CA CYS A 96 0.05 9.32 -12.34
C CYS A 96 1.17 10.34 -12.04
N ALA A 97 2.40 10.05 -12.44
CA ALA A 97 3.52 10.97 -12.29
C ALA A 97 3.42 12.15 -13.26
N ARG A 98 3.00 11.91 -14.51
CA ARG A 98 2.85 12.93 -15.54
C ARG A 98 1.80 14.00 -15.19
N VAL A 99 0.69 13.63 -14.54
CA VAL A 99 -0.37 14.57 -14.15
C VAL A 99 -0.15 15.23 -12.79
N CYS A 100 0.90 14.85 -12.06
CA CYS A 100 1.17 15.40 -10.74
C CYS A 100 1.67 16.85 -10.83
N PRO A 101 0.90 17.86 -10.38
CA PRO A 101 1.26 19.27 -10.60
C PRO A 101 2.42 19.73 -9.72
N THR A 102 2.69 19.01 -8.63
CA THR A 102 3.73 19.38 -7.65
C THR A 102 4.99 18.54 -7.78
N GLY A 103 4.98 17.50 -8.63
CA GLY A 103 6.08 16.54 -8.73
C GLY A 103 6.24 15.65 -7.48
N ALA A 104 5.23 15.57 -6.60
CA ALA A 104 5.24 14.64 -5.47
C ALA A 104 5.37 13.18 -5.94
N LEU A 105 4.79 12.85 -7.11
CA LEU A 105 5.10 11.63 -7.84
C LEU A 105 6.18 11.98 -8.86
N ARG A 106 7.38 11.46 -8.67
CA ARG A 106 8.53 11.72 -9.53
C ARG A 106 8.41 10.92 -10.83
N PRO A 107 8.79 11.50 -11.98
CA PRO A 107 8.93 10.74 -13.21
C PRO A 107 9.95 9.61 -13.06
N PHE A 108 9.71 8.52 -13.73
CA PHE A 108 10.57 7.33 -13.80
C PHE A 108 10.65 6.85 -15.25
N ASP A 109 11.60 5.99 -15.56
CA ASP A 109 11.71 5.37 -16.88
C ASP A 109 10.57 4.36 -17.07
N VAL A 110 9.56 4.78 -17.83
CA VAL A 110 8.33 3.99 -18.07
C VAL A 110 8.63 2.74 -18.88
N GLU A 111 9.54 2.83 -19.87
CA GLU A 111 9.87 1.71 -20.74
C GLU A 111 10.62 0.62 -19.96
N ALA A 112 11.64 1.00 -19.20
CA ALA A 112 12.37 0.08 -18.34
C ALA A 112 11.49 -0.52 -17.24
N ALA A 113 10.68 0.30 -16.55
CA ALA A 113 9.78 -0.17 -15.48
C ALA A 113 8.70 -1.14 -16.00
N SER A 114 8.11 -0.88 -17.18
CA SER A 114 7.13 -1.76 -17.80
C SER A 114 7.74 -3.05 -18.34
N ALA A 115 9.03 -3.03 -18.67
CA ALA A 115 9.81 -4.23 -19.02
C ALA A 115 10.23 -5.06 -17.79
N GLY A 116 9.98 -4.56 -16.57
CA GLY A 116 10.26 -5.29 -15.32
C GLY A 116 11.55 -4.89 -14.62
N ASP A 117 12.19 -3.80 -15.05
CA ASP A 117 13.36 -3.28 -14.36
C ASP A 117 12.95 -2.69 -12.99
N VAL A 118 13.39 -3.38 -11.93
CA VAL A 118 13.09 -3.02 -10.54
C VAL A 118 13.81 -1.74 -10.13
N ASP A 119 14.98 -1.46 -10.70
CA ASP A 119 15.76 -0.25 -10.42
C ASP A 119 15.11 0.99 -11.04
N ALA A 120 14.41 0.83 -12.16
CA ALA A 120 13.69 1.92 -12.81
C ALA A 120 12.48 2.37 -11.97
N CYS A 121 11.72 1.44 -11.39
CA CYS A 121 10.63 1.73 -10.46
C CYS A 121 10.20 0.48 -9.68
N CYS A 122 10.25 0.55 -8.35
CA CYS A 122 9.71 -0.47 -7.46
C CYS A 122 8.66 0.15 -6.54
N ILE A 123 7.41 -0.29 -6.63
CA ILE A 123 6.31 0.18 -5.77
C ILE A 123 6.40 -0.47 -4.38
N GLY A 124 6.77 -1.75 -4.35
CA GLY A 124 6.84 -2.57 -3.15
C GLY A 124 7.21 -4.00 -3.49
N LYS A 125 7.15 -4.90 -2.52
CA LYS A 125 7.43 -6.33 -2.69
C LYS A 125 6.22 -7.17 -2.32
N ALA A 126 5.93 -8.20 -3.10
CA ALA A 126 4.88 -9.14 -2.78
C ALA A 126 5.31 -10.05 -1.60
N ARG A 127 4.44 -10.18 -0.61
CA ARG A 127 4.61 -11.07 0.54
C ARG A 127 3.49 -12.10 0.54
N LEU A 128 3.85 -13.38 0.69
CA LEU A 128 2.93 -14.50 0.70
C LEU A 128 2.70 -15.00 2.13
N SER A 129 1.44 -15.06 2.57
CA SER A 129 1.03 -15.70 3.81
C SER A 129 0.67 -17.16 3.53
N ARG A 130 1.54 -18.09 3.96
CA ARG A 130 1.37 -19.53 3.73
C ARG A 130 0.15 -20.09 4.46
N GLU A 131 -0.20 -19.52 5.61
CA GLU A 131 -1.30 -19.99 6.49
C GLU A 131 -2.68 -19.85 5.82
N ILE A 132 -2.82 -18.91 4.91
CA ILE A 132 -4.10 -18.66 4.22
C ILE A 132 -4.03 -18.91 2.72
N CYS A 133 -2.85 -19.20 2.17
CA CYS A 133 -2.67 -19.51 0.76
C CYS A 133 -3.29 -20.87 0.41
N LEU A 134 -4.11 -20.91 -0.64
CA LEU A 134 -4.76 -22.15 -1.08
C LEU A 134 -3.73 -23.20 -1.54
N ALA A 135 -2.68 -22.81 -2.23
CA ALA A 135 -1.63 -23.72 -2.67
C ALA A 135 -0.96 -24.42 -1.49
N TRP A 136 -0.75 -23.70 -0.38
CA TRP A 136 -0.11 -24.23 0.83
C TRP A 136 -1.07 -24.97 1.76
N THR A 137 -2.39 -24.77 1.62
CA THR A 137 -3.36 -25.31 2.60
C THR A 137 -4.24 -26.42 2.04
N SER A 138 -4.67 -26.39 0.80
CA SER A 138 -5.72 -27.29 0.35
C SER A 138 -5.87 -27.56 -1.14
N SER A 139 -5.22 -26.80 -2.03
CA SER A 139 -5.42 -26.92 -3.47
C SER A 139 -4.18 -26.54 -4.28
N SER A 140 -4.13 -27.00 -5.53
CA SER A 140 -3.06 -26.65 -6.48
C SER A 140 -3.29 -25.28 -7.12
N CYS A 141 -3.51 -24.21 -6.31
CA CYS A 141 -3.70 -22.87 -6.82
C CYS A 141 -2.36 -22.25 -7.25
N ASN A 142 -2.24 -21.81 -8.49
CA ASN A 142 -1.04 -21.23 -9.08
C ASN A 142 -1.28 -19.89 -9.79
N LEU A 143 -2.46 -19.25 -9.60
CA LEU A 143 -2.87 -18.03 -10.30
C LEU A 143 -1.86 -16.90 -10.19
N CYS A 144 -1.26 -16.68 -9.02
CA CYS A 144 -0.27 -15.62 -8.85
C CYS A 144 1.02 -15.89 -9.62
N TYR A 145 1.37 -17.15 -9.87
CA TYR A 145 2.49 -17.56 -10.73
C TYR A 145 2.15 -17.36 -12.22
N GLU A 146 1.00 -17.86 -12.67
CA GLU A 146 0.59 -17.79 -14.07
C GLU A 146 0.39 -16.35 -14.56
N GLU A 147 -0.12 -15.49 -13.71
CA GLU A 147 -0.47 -14.10 -14.06
C GLU A 147 0.67 -13.10 -13.77
N CYS A 148 1.83 -13.55 -13.25
CA CYS A 148 2.94 -12.65 -12.97
C CYS A 148 3.65 -12.21 -14.27
N PRO A 149 3.49 -10.95 -14.72
CA PRO A 149 4.05 -10.51 -16.01
C PRO A 149 5.58 -10.39 -15.99
N TYR A 150 6.18 -10.39 -14.80
CA TYR A 150 7.63 -10.23 -14.60
C TYR A 150 8.31 -11.52 -14.14
N GLU A 151 7.60 -12.65 -14.14
CA GLU A 151 8.11 -13.95 -13.72
C GLU A 151 8.81 -13.91 -12.34
N ALA A 152 8.34 -13.01 -11.46
CA ALA A 152 8.88 -12.84 -10.10
C ALA A 152 8.31 -13.88 -9.12
N ILE A 153 7.48 -14.81 -9.58
CA ILE A 153 6.94 -15.90 -8.77
C ILE A 153 7.30 -17.22 -9.47
N SER A 154 7.83 -18.17 -8.73
CA SER A 154 8.12 -19.52 -9.17
C SER A 154 7.33 -20.53 -8.36
N LEU A 155 7.28 -21.78 -8.81
CA LEU A 155 6.74 -22.88 -8.02
C LEU A 155 7.90 -23.73 -7.48
N ASP A 156 7.82 -24.13 -6.22
CA ASP A 156 8.77 -25.07 -5.63
C ASP A 156 8.51 -26.51 -6.11
N GLY A 157 9.27 -27.48 -5.58
CA GLY A 157 9.15 -28.89 -5.95
C GLY A 157 7.80 -29.54 -5.63
N ASP A 158 7.03 -28.94 -4.73
CA ASP A 158 5.70 -29.37 -4.30
C ASP A 158 4.58 -28.56 -4.97
N GLY A 159 4.93 -27.61 -5.85
CA GLY A 159 3.98 -26.78 -6.58
C GLY A 159 3.49 -25.55 -5.80
N HIS A 160 4.17 -25.15 -4.73
CA HIS A 160 3.81 -23.99 -3.96
C HIS A 160 4.46 -22.70 -4.53
N PRO A 161 3.74 -21.57 -4.56
CA PRO A 161 4.30 -20.33 -5.04
C PRO A 161 5.34 -19.74 -4.08
N VAL A 162 6.47 -19.32 -4.67
CA VAL A 162 7.59 -18.65 -4.01
C VAL A 162 7.88 -17.35 -4.72
N VAL A 163 7.95 -16.25 -3.99
CA VAL A 163 8.22 -14.91 -4.55
C VAL A 163 9.72 -14.64 -4.57
N ASP A 164 10.23 -14.27 -5.73
CA ASP A 164 11.56 -13.70 -5.92
C ASP A 164 11.49 -12.18 -5.75
N GLU A 165 11.94 -11.69 -4.60
CA GLU A 165 11.90 -10.26 -4.27
C GLU A 165 12.83 -9.43 -5.17
N ALA A 166 13.91 -10.01 -5.69
CA ALA A 166 14.83 -9.29 -6.58
C ALA A 166 14.16 -8.93 -7.92
N ARG A 167 13.24 -9.77 -8.39
CA ARG A 167 12.49 -9.57 -9.64
C ARG A 167 11.15 -8.88 -9.44
N CYS A 168 10.63 -8.83 -8.21
CA CYS A 168 9.33 -8.25 -7.92
C CYS A 168 9.40 -6.72 -7.89
N ASN A 169 8.68 -6.02 -8.76
CA ASN A 169 8.53 -4.57 -8.79
C ASN A 169 7.28 -4.03 -8.07
N GLY A 170 6.44 -4.93 -7.53
CA GLY A 170 5.24 -4.56 -6.77
C GLY A 170 4.06 -4.09 -7.61
N CYS A 171 3.92 -4.55 -8.86
CA CYS A 171 2.80 -4.21 -9.76
C CYS A 171 1.41 -4.56 -9.22
N GLY A 172 1.30 -5.57 -8.33
CA GLY A 172 0.08 -5.96 -7.65
C GLY A 172 -0.83 -6.92 -8.42
N VAL A 173 -0.42 -7.44 -9.60
CA VAL A 173 -1.22 -8.44 -10.36
C VAL A 173 -1.52 -9.66 -9.49
N CYS A 174 -0.51 -10.21 -8.81
CA CYS A 174 -0.64 -11.38 -7.95
C CYS A 174 -1.65 -11.17 -6.79
N GLU A 175 -1.66 -9.96 -6.22
CA GLU A 175 -2.64 -9.59 -5.19
C GLU A 175 -4.05 -9.45 -5.80
N TYR A 176 -4.16 -8.81 -6.97
CA TYR A 176 -5.44 -8.60 -7.65
C TYR A 176 -6.12 -9.91 -8.02
N VAL A 177 -5.39 -10.88 -8.58
CA VAL A 177 -5.96 -12.17 -9.04
C VAL A 177 -6.15 -13.19 -7.90
N CYS A 178 -5.63 -12.92 -6.69
CA CYS A 178 -5.70 -13.86 -5.58
C CYS A 178 -7.15 -14.13 -5.14
N PRO A 179 -7.66 -15.36 -5.22
CA PRO A 179 -9.06 -15.68 -4.95
C PRO A 179 -9.39 -15.81 -3.46
N VAL A 180 -8.38 -15.80 -2.57
CA VAL A 180 -8.55 -16.08 -1.15
C VAL A 180 -9.55 -15.14 -0.48
N LEU A 181 -9.52 -13.84 -0.81
CA LEU A 181 -10.45 -12.86 -0.24
C LEU A 181 -11.91 -13.22 -0.56
N SER A 182 -12.22 -13.55 -1.81
CA SER A 182 -13.59 -13.90 -2.23
C SER A 182 -14.06 -15.21 -1.60
N LEU A 183 -13.17 -16.19 -1.50
CA LEU A 183 -13.50 -17.50 -0.92
C LEU A 183 -13.63 -17.47 0.62
N ARG A 184 -12.88 -16.60 1.30
CA ARG A 184 -12.90 -16.48 2.76
C ARG A 184 -13.83 -15.40 3.31
N SER A 185 -14.42 -14.59 2.47
CA SER A 185 -15.37 -13.55 2.89
C SER A 185 -16.55 -14.11 3.69
N TYR A 186 -16.99 -15.33 3.39
CA TYR A 186 -18.06 -16.02 4.12
C TYR A 186 -17.74 -16.31 5.60
N ILE A 187 -16.44 -16.37 5.96
CA ILE A 187 -15.97 -16.63 7.33
C ILE A 187 -15.31 -15.40 7.94
N GLY A 188 -15.59 -14.20 7.38
CA GLY A 188 -15.06 -12.93 7.90
C GLY A 188 -13.58 -12.69 7.55
N GLY A 189 -13.01 -13.42 6.61
CA GLY A 189 -11.66 -13.18 6.12
C GLY A 189 -11.57 -11.85 5.36
N THR A 190 -10.61 -11.00 5.73
CA THR A 190 -10.42 -9.66 5.13
C THR A 190 -9.11 -9.52 4.37
N ALA A 191 -8.24 -10.53 4.41
CA ALA A 191 -6.91 -10.51 3.80
C ALA A 191 -6.80 -11.45 2.60
N ARG A 192 -5.97 -11.09 1.63
CA ARG A 192 -5.50 -11.96 0.55
C ARG A 192 -4.27 -12.73 1.00
N ALA A 193 -4.03 -13.89 0.38
CA ALA A 193 -2.86 -14.71 0.72
C ALA A 193 -1.54 -14.10 0.24
N ILE A 194 -1.61 -13.28 -0.80
CA ILE A 194 -0.47 -12.53 -1.29
C ILE A 194 -0.85 -11.05 -1.33
N ALA A 195 0.01 -10.20 -0.80
CA ALA A 195 -0.19 -8.77 -0.74
C ALA A 195 1.14 -8.05 -1.01
N VAL A 196 1.07 -6.91 -1.69
CA VAL A 196 2.24 -6.06 -1.89
C VAL A 196 2.40 -5.15 -0.67
N VAL A 197 3.60 -5.11 -0.13
CA VAL A 197 3.97 -4.24 0.99
C VAL A 197 5.05 -3.24 0.57
N PRO A 198 5.09 -2.04 1.18
CA PRO A 198 6.15 -1.09 0.91
C PRO A 198 7.52 -1.67 1.24
N VAL A 199 8.55 -1.25 0.50
CA VAL A 199 9.94 -1.55 0.86
C VAL A 199 10.33 -0.62 2.01
N SER A 200 10.57 -1.18 3.20
CA SER A 200 11.06 -0.41 4.33
C SER A 200 12.56 -0.14 4.13
N PRO A 201 13.04 1.12 4.33
CA PRO A 201 14.47 1.39 4.34
C PRO A 201 15.09 0.74 5.59
N GLY A 202 15.55 -0.51 5.48
CA GLY A 202 16.14 -1.28 6.58
C GLY A 202 16.04 -2.80 6.47
N GLU A 203 15.32 -3.35 5.50
CA GLU A 203 15.16 -4.81 5.32
C GLU A 203 16.08 -5.41 4.24
N GLU A 204 17.05 -4.66 3.73
CA GLU A 204 17.99 -5.16 2.69
C GLU A 204 19.04 -6.17 3.19
N GLU A 205 19.10 -6.53 4.48
CA GLU A 205 20.17 -7.38 5.04
C GLU A 205 19.71 -8.58 5.90
N VAL A 206 18.61 -9.26 5.58
CA VAL A 206 18.32 -10.57 6.21
C VAL A 206 17.98 -11.60 5.14
N GLY A 207 19.03 -12.05 4.41
CA GLY A 207 18.86 -13.07 3.36
C GLY A 207 20.19 -13.49 2.73
N ARG A 208 21.20 -13.85 3.56
CA ARG A 208 22.35 -14.68 3.14
C ARG A 208 22.41 -15.96 3.95
#